data_01cade072921cb867fb84a35c6d0c2e3
#
_entry.id   01cade072921cb867fb84a35c6d0c2e3
#
_cell.length_a   1.000
_cell.length_b   1.000
_cell.length_c   1.000
_cell.angle_alpha   90.00
_cell.angle_beta   90.00
_cell.angle_gamma   90.00
#
_symmetry.space_group_name_H-M   'P 1'
#
loop_
_entity.id
_entity.type
_entity.pdbx_description
1 polymer ?
#
loop_
_entity_poly.entity_id
_entity_poly.type
_entity_poly.pdbx_seq_one_letter_code
_entity_poly.pdbx_strand_id
1 'polypeptide(L)'
;MSGDMQSNVLAKLEAIIADRASGADGDSSYTAKLLASGTEKCARKFGEEAIELILAAVEENPEHLTAEAADVLYHLLVVLRAGGVPLDDVMQELANRFRQSGLEEKASRNKG
;
A
#
# COMPACT_ATOMS: atom_id res chain seq x y z
N MET A 1 1.15 9.52 21.60
CA MET A 1 2.21 8.56 21.29
C MET A 1 2.46 8.50 19.81
N SER A 2 3.63 8.92 19.43
CA SER A 2 3.96 9.00 18.00
C SER A 2 3.94 7.63 17.30
N GLY A 3 4.34 6.57 18.02
CA GLY A 3 4.35 5.23 17.45
C GLY A 3 2.96 4.74 17.05
N ASP A 4 1.98 4.97 17.92
CA ASP A 4 0.60 4.57 17.64
C ASP A 4 0.01 5.38 16.49
N MET A 5 0.30 6.67 16.43
CA MET A 5 -0.14 7.52 15.34
C MET A 5 0.41 7.04 14.01
N GLN A 6 1.70 6.72 13.98
CA GLN A 6 2.35 6.26 12.76
C GLN A 6 1.86 4.88 12.32
N SER A 7 1.61 3.97 13.26
CA SER A 7 1.14 2.64 12.91
C SER A 7 -0.27 2.64 12.35
N ASN A 8 -1.04 3.71 12.61
CA ASN A 8 -2.41 3.81 12.11
C ASN A 8 -2.55 4.63 10.85
N VAL A 9 -1.46 5.16 10.31
CA VAL A 9 -1.53 6.03 9.13
C VAL A 9 -2.09 5.30 7.92
N LEU A 10 -1.64 4.07 7.67
CA LEU A 10 -2.15 3.31 6.54
C LEU A 10 -3.63 2.98 6.69
N ALA A 11 -4.07 2.64 7.89
CA ALA A 11 -5.48 2.36 8.14
C ALA A 11 -6.33 3.62 7.95
N LYS A 12 -5.82 4.76 8.37
CA LYS A 12 -6.52 6.03 8.16
C LYS A 12 -6.60 6.37 6.68
N LEU A 13 -5.52 6.13 5.94
CA LEU A 13 -5.51 6.38 4.50
C LEU A 13 -6.50 5.46 3.80
N GLU A 14 -6.55 4.20 4.21
CA GLU A 14 -7.54 3.26 3.66
C GLU A 14 -8.96 3.78 3.86
N ALA A 15 -9.25 4.28 5.06
CA ALA A 15 -10.58 4.82 5.37
C ALA A 15 -10.90 6.05 4.52
N ILE A 16 -9.92 6.92 4.30
CA ILE A 16 -10.11 8.08 3.44
C ILE A 16 -10.40 7.66 2.01
N ILE A 17 -9.67 6.68 1.50
CA ILE A 17 -9.89 6.18 0.15
C ILE A 17 -11.28 5.58 0.03
N ALA A 18 -11.72 4.81 1.02
CA ALA A 18 -13.06 4.23 1.04
C ALA A 18 -14.14 5.32 1.02
N ASP A 19 -13.92 6.38 1.79
CA ASP A 19 -14.85 7.50 1.84
C ASP A 19 -14.96 8.20 0.49
N ARG A 20 -13.82 8.43 -0.17
CA ARG A 20 -13.82 9.03 -1.50
C ARG A 20 -14.50 8.13 -2.52
N ALA A 21 -14.30 6.81 -2.39
CA ALA A 21 -14.93 5.83 -3.27
C ALA A 21 -16.44 5.86 -3.18
N SER A 22 -16.99 6.19 -2.01
CA SER A 22 -18.44 6.24 -1.81
C SER A 22 -19.08 7.44 -2.50
N GLY A 23 -18.29 8.39 -2.98
CA GLY A 23 -18.80 9.58 -3.63
C GLY A 23 -19.42 10.59 -2.69
N ALA A 24 -19.14 10.50 -1.39
CA ALA A 24 -19.73 11.38 -0.39
C ALA A 24 -19.41 12.85 -0.67
N ASP A 25 -18.23 13.11 -1.20
CA ASP A 25 -17.77 14.46 -1.54
C ASP A 25 -17.97 14.78 -3.02
N GLY A 26 -18.82 14.03 -3.71
CA GLY A 26 -18.99 14.17 -5.12
C GLY A 26 -17.81 13.57 -5.88
N ASP A 27 -17.72 13.87 -7.15
CA ASP A 27 -16.78 13.20 -8.03
C ASP A 27 -15.54 14.03 -8.33
N SER A 28 -15.25 15.05 -7.52
CA SER A 28 -14.17 15.96 -7.83
C SER A 28 -12.81 15.49 -7.37
N SER A 29 -12.72 14.52 -6.44
CA SER A 29 -11.42 14.10 -5.93
C SER A 29 -10.69 13.21 -6.94
N TYR A 30 -9.35 13.30 -6.92
CA TYR A 30 -8.50 12.45 -7.74
C TYR A 30 -8.77 10.97 -7.44
N THR A 31 -8.87 10.62 -6.16
CA THR A 31 -9.11 9.24 -5.74
C THR A 31 -10.44 8.72 -6.30
N ALA A 32 -11.51 9.51 -6.19
CA ALA A 32 -12.82 9.11 -6.70
C ALA A 32 -12.76 8.87 -8.21
N LYS A 33 -12.13 9.78 -8.94
CA LYS A 33 -12.00 9.65 -10.39
C LYS A 33 -11.20 8.41 -10.78
N LEU A 34 -10.10 8.17 -10.07
CA LEU A 34 -9.24 7.03 -10.35
C LEU A 34 -9.98 5.72 -10.12
N LEU A 35 -10.68 5.61 -8.98
CA LEU A 35 -11.46 4.40 -8.68
C LEU A 35 -12.58 4.18 -9.68
N ALA A 36 -13.25 5.26 -10.10
CA ALA A 36 -14.30 5.18 -11.10
C ALA A 36 -13.79 4.71 -12.46
N SER A 37 -12.49 4.90 -12.74
CA SER A 37 -11.92 4.51 -14.02
C SER A 37 -11.63 3.01 -14.13
N GLY A 38 -11.75 2.27 -13.03
CA GLY A 38 -11.63 0.82 -13.06
C GLY A 38 -10.30 0.28 -12.55
N THR A 39 -10.29 -1.00 -12.26
CA THR A 39 -9.13 -1.67 -11.65
C THR A 39 -7.89 -1.63 -12.54
N GLU A 40 -8.07 -1.82 -13.84
CA GLU A 40 -6.94 -1.82 -14.77
C GLU A 40 -6.18 -0.50 -14.74
N LYS A 41 -6.91 0.63 -14.75
CA LYS A 41 -6.28 1.94 -14.73
C LYS A 41 -5.63 2.22 -13.38
N CYS A 42 -6.27 1.79 -12.30
CA CYS A 42 -5.68 1.91 -10.96
C CYS A 42 -4.36 1.15 -10.88
N ALA A 43 -4.33 -0.07 -11.41
CA ALA A 43 -3.13 -0.90 -11.42
C ALA A 43 -2.03 -0.28 -12.30
N ARG A 44 -2.41 0.26 -13.45
CA ARG A 44 -1.45 0.92 -14.33
C ARG A 44 -0.82 2.13 -13.65
N LYS A 45 -1.63 2.92 -12.96
CA LYS A 45 -1.13 4.09 -12.24
C LYS A 45 -0.17 3.68 -11.13
N PHE A 46 -0.51 2.60 -10.41
CA PHE A 46 0.39 2.05 -9.41
C PHE A 46 1.74 1.69 -10.04
N GLY A 47 1.73 1.05 -11.21
CA GLY A 47 2.95 0.67 -11.91
C GLY A 47 3.81 1.86 -12.28
N GLU A 48 3.18 2.95 -12.73
CA GLU A 48 3.90 4.17 -13.07
C GLU A 48 4.60 4.75 -11.84
N GLU A 49 3.92 4.78 -10.71
CA GLU A 49 4.50 5.30 -9.48
C GLU A 49 5.61 4.38 -8.95
N ALA A 50 5.48 3.08 -9.15
CA ALA A 50 6.53 2.14 -8.77
C ALA A 50 7.81 2.37 -9.57
N ILE A 51 7.68 2.70 -10.84
CA ILE A 51 8.84 3.05 -11.67
C ILE A 51 9.51 4.31 -11.13
N GLU A 52 8.73 5.32 -10.76
CA GLU A 52 9.28 6.54 -10.17
C GLU A 52 10.04 6.24 -8.87
N LEU A 53 9.52 5.30 -8.08
CA LEU A 53 10.20 4.88 -6.86
C LEU A 53 11.57 4.25 -7.17
N ILE A 54 11.60 3.39 -8.19
CA ILE A 54 12.84 2.74 -8.61
C ILE A 54 13.89 3.79 -9.02
N LEU A 55 13.47 4.77 -9.82
CA LEU A 55 14.36 5.82 -10.25
C LEU A 55 14.87 6.66 -9.07
N ALA A 56 13.99 6.97 -8.13
CA ALA A 56 14.39 7.71 -6.93
C ALA A 56 15.40 6.93 -6.10
N ALA A 57 15.23 5.62 -6.00
CA ALA A 57 16.16 4.77 -5.26
C ALA A 57 17.55 4.77 -5.91
N VAL A 58 17.59 4.72 -7.23
CA VAL A 58 18.85 4.72 -7.98
C VAL A 58 19.60 6.05 -7.83
N GLU A 59 18.85 7.15 -7.71
CA GLU A 59 19.45 8.48 -7.51
C GLU A 59 20.11 8.67 -6.14
N GLU A 60 19.80 7.76 -5.21
CA GLU A 60 20.32 7.82 -3.85
C GLU A 60 19.96 9.13 -3.14
N ASN A 61 18.74 9.63 -3.40
CA ASN A 61 18.20 10.82 -2.76
C ASN A 61 17.12 10.39 -1.76
N PRO A 62 17.44 10.36 -0.44
CA PRO A 62 16.48 9.87 0.55
C PRO A 62 15.17 10.65 0.60
N GLU A 63 15.20 11.96 0.39
CA GLU A 63 13.98 12.77 0.43
C GLU A 63 13.07 12.42 -0.73
N HIS A 64 13.63 12.30 -1.91
CA HIS A 64 12.86 11.94 -3.10
C HIS A 64 12.32 10.52 -2.97
N LEU A 65 13.16 9.59 -2.48
CA LEU A 65 12.75 8.21 -2.26
C LEU A 65 11.57 8.14 -1.27
N THR A 66 11.64 8.91 -0.20
CA THR A 66 10.56 8.96 0.79
C THR A 66 9.24 9.41 0.15
N ALA A 67 9.30 10.47 -0.66
CA ALA A 67 8.10 10.99 -1.32
C ALA A 67 7.50 9.96 -2.29
N GLU A 68 8.36 9.31 -3.08
CA GLU A 68 7.87 8.32 -4.03
C GLU A 68 7.34 7.07 -3.35
N ALA A 69 7.94 6.67 -2.21
CA ALA A 69 7.45 5.54 -1.45
C ALA A 69 6.04 5.84 -0.91
N ALA A 70 5.79 7.07 -0.46
CA ALA A 70 4.47 7.46 0.01
C ALA A 70 3.45 7.38 -1.14
N ASP A 71 3.83 7.82 -2.33
CA ASP A 71 2.95 7.74 -3.51
C ASP A 71 2.64 6.28 -3.87
N VAL A 72 3.65 5.41 -3.78
CA VAL A 72 3.46 3.98 -4.08
C VAL A 72 2.49 3.37 -3.08
N LEU A 73 2.65 3.66 -1.79
CA LEU A 73 1.74 3.14 -0.77
C LEU A 73 0.31 3.62 -0.99
N TYR A 74 0.16 4.91 -1.34
CA TYR A 74 -1.16 5.45 -1.63
C TYR A 74 -1.81 4.69 -2.80
N HIS A 75 -1.07 4.53 -3.90
CA HIS A 75 -1.62 3.86 -5.08
C HIS A 75 -1.84 2.36 -4.84
N LEU A 76 -1.03 1.74 -3.98
CA LEU A 76 -1.26 0.36 -3.58
C LEU A 76 -2.63 0.23 -2.91
N LEU A 77 -2.94 1.13 -1.98
CA LEU A 77 -4.23 1.09 -1.29
C LEU A 77 -5.39 1.34 -2.26
N VAL A 78 -5.18 2.19 -3.27
CA VAL A 78 -6.19 2.41 -4.30
C VAL A 78 -6.43 1.11 -5.10
N VAL A 79 -5.37 0.42 -5.49
CA VAL A 79 -5.49 -0.86 -6.20
C VAL A 79 -6.23 -1.89 -5.35
N LEU A 80 -5.89 -1.97 -4.06
CA LEU A 80 -6.58 -2.90 -3.16
C LEU A 80 -8.06 -2.58 -3.06
N ARG A 81 -8.40 -1.29 -2.95
CA ARG A 81 -9.80 -0.88 -2.91
C ARG A 81 -10.51 -1.26 -4.20
N ALA A 82 -9.89 -1.00 -5.35
CA ALA A 82 -10.47 -1.35 -6.64
C ALA A 82 -10.70 -2.85 -6.78
N GLY A 83 -9.79 -3.65 -6.20
CA GLY A 83 -9.90 -5.11 -6.24
C GLY A 83 -10.74 -5.71 -5.13
N GLY A 84 -11.25 -4.89 -4.23
CA GLY A 84 -12.10 -5.37 -3.13
C GLY A 84 -11.34 -6.10 -2.04
N VAL A 85 -10.06 -5.80 -1.85
CA VAL A 85 -9.23 -6.46 -0.84
C VAL A 85 -8.94 -5.49 0.31
N PRO A 86 -9.37 -5.82 1.54
CA PRO A 86 -9.06 -4.97 2.68
C PRO A 86 -7.57 -5.00 3.01
N LEU A 87 -7.05 -3.87 3.48
CA LEU A 87 -5.66 -3.79 3.93
C LEU A 87 -5.35 -4.84 5.00
N ASP A 88 -6.32 -5.09 5.88
CA ASP A 88 -6.13 -6.06 6.96
C ASP A 88 -5.79 -7.46 6.43
N ASP A 89 -6.38 -7.83 5.29
CA ASP A 89 -6.08 -9.13 4.69
C ASP A 89 -4.61 -9.21 4.26
N VAL A 90 -4.07 -8.11 3.74
CA VAL A 90 -2.67 -8.05 3.34
C VAL A 90 -1.77 -8.12 4.57
N MET A 91 -2.15 -7.41 5.64
CA MET A 91 -1.38 -7.44 6.89
C MET A 91 -1.36 -8.84 7.48
N GLN A 92 -2.52 -9.52 7.42
CA GLN A 92 -2.63 -10.88 7.94
C GLN A 92 -1.75 -11.84 7.16
N GLU A 93 -1.72 -11.69 5.83
CA GLU A 93 -0.86 -12.51 4.99
C GLU A 93 0.60 -12.31 5.33
N LEU A 94 1.02 -11.07 5.55
CA LEU A 94 2.40 -10.77 5.94
C LEU A 94 2.72 -11.40 7.31
N ALA A 95 1.81 -11.28 8.26
CA ALA A 95 2.00 -11.87 9.58
C ALA A 95 2.16 -13.39 9.48
N ASN A 96 1.36 -14.01 8.62
CA ASN A 96 1.45 -15.45 8.38
C ASN A 96 2.81 -15.85 7.80
N ARG A 97 3.32 -15.04 6.88
CA ARG A 97 4.62 -15.32 6.27
C ARG A 97 5.76 -15.19 7.28
N PHE A 98 5.68 -14.21 8.18
CA PHE A 98 6.69 -14.06 9.22
C PHE A 98 6.70 -15.26 10.14
N ARG A 99 5.54 -15.77 10.50
CA ARG A 99 5.42 -16.94 11.35
C ARG A 99 5.97 -18.18 10.64
N GLN A 100 5.61 -18.35 9.37
CA GLN A 100 6.07 -19.45 8.53
C GLN A 100 7.59 -19.44 8.42
N SER A 101 8.17 -18.29 8.10
CA SER A 101 9.62 -18.12 8.01
C SER A 101 10.33 -18.48 9.29
N GLY A 102 9.79 -18.06 10.43
CA GLY A 102 10.35 -18.39 11.73
C GLY A 102 10.36 -19.88 11.99
N LEU A 103 9.27 -20.55 11.65
CA LEU A 103 9.18 -22.00 11.81
C LEU A 103 10.15 -22.74 10.90
N GLU A 104 10.27 -22.32 9.66
CA GLU A 104 11.20 -22.92 8.70
C GLU A 104 12.65 -22.75 9.16
N GLU A 105 12.98 -21.56 9.63
CA GLU A 105 14.33 -21.28 10.12
C GLU A 105 14.65 -22.13 11.34
N LYS A 106 13.69 -22.28 12.27
CA LYS A 106 13.88 -23.09 13.46
C LYS A 106 14.08 -24.54 13.10
N ALA A 107 13.28 -25.07 12.17
CA ALA A 107 13.40 -26.45 11.70
C ALA A 107 14.75 -26.69 11.05
N SER A 108 15.22 -25.73 10.26
CA SER A 108 16.52 -25.83 9.59
C SER A 108 17.67 -25.89 10.61
N ARG A 109 17.61 -25.07 11.64
CA ARG A 109 18.62 -25.08 12.68
C ARG A 109 18.64 -26.39 13.44
N ASN A 110 17.48 -26.97 13.68
CA ASN A 110 17.36 -28.25 14.40
C ASN A 110 17.89 -29.42 13.58
N LYS A 111 17.86 -29.31 12.27
CA LYS A 111 18.38 -30.35 11.39
C LYS A 111 19.91 -30.33 11.26
N GLY A 112 20.48 -29.18 11.49
CA GLY A 112 21.92 -29.01 11.42
C GLY A 112 22.62 -29.61 12.61
#